data_84b60cb6e0c4cc98d0d453afe97b390e
#
_entry.id   84b60cb6e0c4cc98d0d453afe97b390e
#
_cell.length_a   1.000
_cell.length_b   1.000
_cell.length_c   1.000
_cell.angle_alpha   90.00
_cell.angle_beta   90.00
_cell.angle_gamma   90.00
#
_symmetry.space_group_name_H-M   'P 1'
#
loop_
_entity.id
_entity.type
_entity.pdbx_description
1 polymer ?
#
loop_
_entity_poly.entity_id
_entity_poly.type
_entity_poly.pdbx_seq_one_letter_code
_entity_poly.pdbx_strand_id
1 'polypeptide(L)'
;MIQPLKAIAVGMSMIMASSLSNDCQNSIMAQTPVSKPAYRYKNVFREAGHSEKEIDKKLNAVFDSLFFGENRIYFEVGDDMGYVSDIKNHDVRTEGMSYGLMIAVQFDRKDIFDRIWRWSKKYMQNQEGAYEGYFRWSCKTDGTSNAMGPASDGELYFITSLLFASNRWGNDTGINYLAEAQHILKCMEPRETTFPAFRNFPARTVRMSLIDEKTKLITFVPGSNHTDPSYHLPAFYEVWARYAQDGKSDYWMECAKAAREYLHKSIHPETGLTPDYNNYDGTLQNSRQLIGDAFRYDSWRVPMNIVLDYTWSGGKDEEWQRMYENKIQNFFYSQGIDTFVDQYNVDGTTPERILGAGGYTKLRHSLGIVSTLAAASLVSTNEHRMEFVDRIWNSSHLPYADGYYDAYYDGLMRLFAMMHLSGRYRVIDD
;
A
#
# COMPACT_ATOMS: atom_id res chain seq x y z
N MET A 1 -66.21 -68.60 -43.15
CA MET A 1 -66.41 -68.97 -41.76
C MET A 1 -65.45 -68.12 -40.91
N ILE A 2 -65.98 -67.53 -39.89
CA ILE A 2 -65.32 -66.79 -38.85
C ILE A 2 -65.53 -65.33 -38.96
N GLN A 3 -66.37 -64.96 -38.06
CA GLN A 3 -66.86 -63.63 -37.80
C GLN A 3 -66.08 -62.82 -36.75
N PRO A 4 -66.45 -61.60 -36.53
CA PRO A 4 -65.54 -60.54 -36.11
C PRO A 4 -65.51 -60.25 -34.62
N LEU A 5 -64.50 -59.70 -34.14
CA LEU A 5 -64.37 -59.20 -32.77
C LEU A 5 -64.63 -57.70 -32.69
N LYS A 6 -65.47 -57.36 -31.74
CA LYS A 6 -65.90 -56.01 -31.39
C LYS A 6 -64.77 -55.21 -30.77
N ALA A 7 -64.68 -53.98 -31.19
CA ALA A 7 -63.87 -52.95 -30.54
C ALA A 7 -64.43 -52.53 -29.19
N ILE A 8 -63.67 -52.55 -28.18
CA ILE A 8 -63.92 -51.88 -26.88
C ILE A 8 -62.98 -50.67 -26.82
N ALA A 9 -63.61 -49.49 -26.80
CA ALA A 9 -62.91 -48.26 -26.58
C ALA A 9 -62.50 -48.14 -25.09
N VAL A 10 -61.23 -48.06 -24.79
CA VAL A 10 -60.74 -47.70 -23.47
C VAL A 10 -60.21 -46.27 -23.55
N GLY A 11 -60.90 -45.40 -22.83
CA GLY A 11 -60.47 -44.01 -22.72
C GLY A 11 -59.09 -43.91 -22.03
N MET A 12 -58.17 -43.29 -22.71
CA MET A 12 -56.84 -42.95 -22.16
C MET A 12 -56.91 -41.54 -21.57
N SER A 13 -57.01 -41.45 -20.23
CA SER A 13 -56.80 -40.21 -19.51
C SER A 13 -55.33 -39.78 -19.64
N MET A 14 -55.07 -38.72 -20.36
CA MET A 14 -53.78 -38.07 -20.35
C MET A 14 -53.54 -37.43 -18.97
N ILE A 15 -52.65 -38.03 -18.18
CA ILE A 15 -52.05 -37.36 -17.04
C ILE A 15 -50.96 -36.45 -17.61
N MET A 16 -51.18 -35.14 -17.64
CA MET A 16 -50.13 -34.18 -17.86
C MET A 16 -49.22 -34.18 -16.63
N ALA A 17 -48.04 -34.78 -16.79
CA ALA A 17 -46.92 -34.59 -15.89
C ALA A 17 -46.39 -33.16 -16.12
N SER A 18 -46.72 -32.21 -15.23
CA SER A 18 -46.07 -30.94 -15.15
C SER A 18 -44.64 -31.20 -14.66
N SER A 19 -43.67 -31.14 -15.57
CA SER A 19 -42.24 -31.00 -15.23
C SER A 19 -42.04 -29.66 -14.55
N LEU A 20 -41.95 -29.67 -13.22
CA LEU A 20 -41.39 -28.57 -12.44
C LEU A 20 -39.92 -28.51 -12.80
N SER A 21 -39.56 -27.65 -13.74
CA SER A 21 -38.19 -27.18 -13.90
C SER A 21 -37.86 -26.38 -12.63
N ASN A 22 -37.08 -26.97 -11.75
CA ASN A 22 -36.35 -26.22 -10.73
C ASN A 22 -35.32 -25.31 -11.45
N ASP A 23 -35.77 -24.19 -11.96
CA ASP A 23 -34.94 -23.05 -12.20
C ASP A 23 -34.47 -22.53 -10.83
N CYS A 24 -33.33 -23.08 -10.35
CA CYS A 24 -32.52 -22.38 -9.38
C CYS A 24 -32.05 -21.11 -10.08
N GLN A 25 -32.86 -20.08 -10.10
CA GLN A 25 -32.42 -18.72 -10.30
C GLN A 25 -31.50 -18.42 -9.11
N ASN A 26 -30.19 -18.59 -9.32
CA ASN A 26 -29.20 -17.88 -8.57
C ASN A 26 -29.51 -16.38 -8.78
N SER A 27 -30.35 -15.83 -7.92
CA SER A 27 -30.45 -14.39 -7.76
C SER A 27 -29.08 -13.92 -7.23
N ILE A 28 -28.19 -13.56 -8.15
CA ILE A 28 -27.06 -12.71 -7.83
C ILE A 28 -27.70 -11.46 -7.21
N MET A 29 -27.73 -11.40 -5.89
CA MET A 29 -28.11 -10.19 -5.19
C MET A 29 -27.17 -9.11 -5.71
N ALA A 30 -27.70 -8.14 -6.44
CA ALA A 30 -26.93 -6.99 -6.85
C ALA A 30 -26.38 -6.36 -5.58
N GLN A 31 -25.07 -6.45 -5.39
CA GLN A 31 -24.41 -5.82 -4.24
C GLN A 31 -24.71 -4.32 -4.28
N THR A 32 -25.09 -3.77 -3.13
CA THR A 32 -25.21 -2.33 -2.99
C THR A 32 -23.84 -1.72 -3.26
N PRO A 33 -23.71 -0.81 -4.24
CA PRO A 33 -22.43 -0.18 -4.52
C PRO A 33 -21.86 0.48 -3.26
N VAL A 34 -20.59 0.24 -2.98
CA VAL A 34 -19.90 0.91 -1.86
C VAL A 34 -19.85 2.40 -2.17
N SER A 35 -20.50 3.19 -1.32
CA SER A 35 -20.57 4.64 -1.51
C SER A 35 -19.22 5.32 -1.31
N LYS A 36 -18.96 6.36 -2.11
CA LYS A 36 -17.79 7.23 -1.92
C LYS A 36 -17.94 8.01 -0.60
N PRO A 37 -16.90 8.04 0.25
CA PRO A 37 -16.96 8.84 1.47
C PRO A 37 -16.80 10.33 1.15
N ALA A 38 -17.11 11.20 2.13
CA ALA A 38 -16.77 12.61 2.05
C ALA A 38 -15.27 12.80 2.33
N TYR A 39 -14.45 12.83 1.28
CA TYR A 39 -13.01 13.01 1.40
C TYR A 39 -12.63 14.31 2.11
N ARG A 40 -11.54 14.29 2.90
CA ARG A 40 -11.08 15.41 3.71
C ARG A 40 -9.74 15.97 3.20
N TYR A 41 -9.74 16.56 2.01
CA TYR A 41 -8.54 17.16 1.40
C TYR A 41 -8.27 18.57 1.99
N LYS A 42 -7.53 18.60 3.10
CA LYS A 42 -7.13 19.83 3.76
C LYS A 42 -5.78 20.30 3.22
N ASN A 43 -5.65 21.59 2.94
CA ASN A 43 -4.39 22.20 2.55
C ASN A 43 -3.76 22.91 3.76
N VAL A 44 -2.85 22.20 4.45
CA VAL A 44 -2.19 22.70 5.68
C VAL A 44 -1.15 23.78 5.36
N PHE A 45 -0.53 23.75 4.18
CA PHE A 45 0.37 24.82 3.75
C PHE A 45 -0.38 26.15 3.56
N ARG A 46 -1.65 26.10 3.16
CA ARG A 46 -2.51 27.30 3.14
C ARG A 46 -2.75 27.86 4.55
N GLU A 47 -2.95 26.97 5.53
CA GLU A 47 -3.07 27.40 6.94
C GLU A 47 -1.77 28.01 7.45
N ALA A 48 -0.61 27.53 6.97
CA ALA A 48 0.72 28.10 7.25
C ALA A 48 0.97 29.46 6.55
N GLY A 49 0.02 29.96 5.74
CA GLY A 49 0.12 31.25 5.08
C GLY A 49 0.67 31.22 3.66
N HIS A 50 1.00 30.07 3.10
CA HIS A 50 1.54 29.97 1.73
C HIS A 50 0.42 30.06 0.68
N SER A 51 0.69 30.75 -0.42
CA SER A 51 -0.24 30.85 -1.55
C SER A 51 -0.27 29.55 -2.36
N GLU A 52 -1.37 29.27 -3.08
CA GLU A 52 -1.47 28.12 -3.98
C GLU A 52 -0.32 28.08 -4.99
N LYS A 53 0.07 29.25 -5.54
CA LYS A 53 1.18 29.35 -6.49
C LYS A 53 2.53 28.93 -5.89
N GLU A 54 2.80 29.30 -4.66
CA GLU A 54 4.02 28.89 -3.93
C GLU A 54 4.01 27.40 -3.63
N ILE A 55 2.85 26.87 -3.21
CA ILE A 55 2.66 25.44 -2.93
C ILE A 55 2.89 24.61 -4.20
N ASP A 56 2.25 24.98 -5.31
CA ASP A 56 2.41 24.28 -6.58
C ASP A 56 3.85 24.34 -7.08
N LYS A 57 4.47 25.52 -7.01
CA LYS A 57 5.89 25.68 -7.37
C LYS A 57 6.81 24.80 -6.54
N LYS A 58 6.58 24.76 -5.22
CA LYS A 58 7.40 23.96 -4.30
C LYS A 58 7.20 22.47 -4.54
N LEU A 59 5.96 22.02 -4.66
CA LEU A 59 5.62 20.61 -4.90
C LEU A 59 6.22 20.11 -6.23
N ASN A 60 6.06 20.87 -7.31
CA ASN A 60 6.67 20.54 -8.60
C ASN A 60 8.21 20.53 -8.53
N ALA A 61 8.83 21.47 -7.83
CA ALA A 61 10.28 21.49 -7.66
C ALA A 61 10.82 20.26 -6.90
N VAL A 62 10.06 19.77 -5.89
CA VAL A 62 10.43 18.54 -5.15
C VAL A 62 10.27 17.33 -6.06
N PHE A 63 9.18 17.24 -6.82
CA PHE A 63 8.98 16.19 -7.81
C PHE A 63 10.09 16.19 -8.87
N ASP A 64 10.37 17.33 -9.49
CA ASP A 64 11.40 17.47 -10.54
C ASP A 64 12.79 17.11 -10.02
N SER A 65 13.12 17.54 -8.80
CA SER A 65 14.39 17.19 -8.15
C SER A 65 14.54 15.69 -7.93
N LEU A 66 13.47 15.02 -7.46
CA LEU A 66 13.49 13.59 -7.14
C LEU A 66 13.51 12.72 -8.40
N PHE A 67 12.80 13.12 -9.46
CA PHE A 67 12.65 12.32 -10.68
C PHE A 67 13.68 12.68 -11.75
N PHE A 68 14.13 13.93 -11.85
CA PHE A 68 14.96 14.42 -12.95
C PHE A 68 16.22 15.17 -12.51
N GLY A 69 16.38 15.43 -11.20
CA GLY A 69 17.54 16.14 -10.67
C GLY A 69 18.85 15.35 -10.76
N GLU A 70 19.94 15.93 -10.25
CA GLU A 70 21.26 15.30 -10.23
C GLU A 70 21.25 13.99 -9.42
N ASN A 71 20.55 13.98 -8.28
CA ASN A 71 20.43 12.81 -7.39
C ASN A 71 19.08 12.09 -7.57
N ARG A 72 18.58 12.04 -8.81
CA ARG A 72 17.31 11.41 -9.12
C ARG A 72 17.27 9.93 -8.80
N ILE A 73 16.09 9.43 -8.51
CA ILE A 73 15.83 8.01 -8.30
C ILE A 73 15.16 7.35 -9.51
N TYR A 74 14.61 8.12 -10.46
CA TYR A 74 13.95 7.62 -11.66
C TYR A 74 14.92 7.57 -12.84
N PHE A 75 14.89 6.46 -13.59
CA PHE A 75 15.76 6.21 -14.75
C PHE A 75 14.95 5.60 -15.89
N GLU A 76 15.09 6.15 -17.08
CA GLU A 76 14.52 5.61 -18.30
C GLU A 76 15.40 4.51 -18.88
N VAL A 77 14.75 3.48 -19.48
CA VAL A 77 15.41 2.33 -20.12
C VAL A 77 14.81 2.10 -21.49
N GLY A 78 15.63 2.24 -22.53
CA GLY A 78 15.14 2.14 -23.89
C GLY A 78 14.05 3.17 -24.19
N ASP A 79 13.16 2.82 -25.09
CA ASP A 79 12.14 3.78 -25.59
C ASP A 79 10.89 3.84 -24.72
N ASP A 80 10.59 2.79 -23.96
CA ASP A 80 9.27 2.62 -23.35
C ASP A 80 9.25 2.11 -21.91
N MET A 81 10.40 1.89 -21.27
CA MET A 81 10.53 1.42 -19.87
C MET A 81 11.26 2.44 -19.01
N GLY A 82 11.09 2.29 -17.70
CA GLY A 82 11.79 3.05 -16.68
C GLY A 82 11.63 2.43 -15.30
N TYR A 83 12.51 2.77 -14.38
CA TYR A 83 12.47 2.25 -13.01
C TYR A 83 12.82 3.33 -11.98
N VAL A 84 12.36 3.08 -10.75
CA VAL A 84 12.78 3.81 -9.54
C VAL A 84 13.79 2.94 -8.81
N SER A 85 14.98 3.47 -8.55
CA SER A 85 16.09 2.75 -7.91
C SER A 85 16.31 3.21 -6.48
N ASP A 86 16.47 2.26 -5.57
CA ASP A 86 17.17 2.52 -4.31
C ASP A 86 18.66 2.67 -4.64
N ILE A 87 19.08 3.92 -4.79
CA ILE A 87 20.44 4.27 -5.22
C ILE A 87 21.49 3.72 -4.25
N LYS A 88 21.17 3.72 -2.97
CA LYS A 88 22.08 3.29 -1.91
C LYS A 88 22.33 1.78 -1.91
N ASN A 89 21.27 1.02 -2.17
CA ASN A 89 21.32 -0.44 -2.22
C ASN A 89 21.58 -0.98 -3.64
N HIS A 90 21.63 -0.10 -4.65
CA HIS A 90 21.83 -0.45 -6.06
C HIS A 90 20.84 -1.49 -6.57
N ASP A 91 19.57 -1.36 -6.15
CA ASP A 91 18.49 -2.25 -6.56
C ASP A 91 17.21 -1.48 -6.93
N VAL A 92 16.25 -2.22 -7.47
CA VAL A 92 14.91 -1.77 -7.82
C VAL A 92 13.93 -2.58 -6.99
N ARG A 93 13.14 -1.91 -6.15
CA ARG A 93 12.19 -2.54 -5.21
C ARG A 93 10.76 -2.29 -5.63
N THR A 94 9.88 -3.25 -5.34
CA THR A 94 8.43 -3.06 -5.55
C THR A 94 7.89 -1.86 -4.79
N GLU A 95 8.43 -1.56 -3.61
CA GLU A 95 8.13 -0.34 -2.84
C GLU A 95 8.33 0.91 -3.71
N GLY A 96 9.55 1.17 -4.20
CA GLY A 96 9.83 2.36 -4.99
C GLY A 96 9.12 2.40 -6.33
N MET A 97 8.96 1.24 -7.00
CA MET A 97 8.23 1.14 -8.26
C MET A 97 6.76 1.50 -8.09
N SER A 98 6.11 0.94 -7.06
CA SER A 98 4.70 1.19 -6.79
C SER A 98 4.44 2.61 -6.27
N TYR A 99 5.35 3.17 -5.48
CA TYR A 99 5.34 4.59 -5.10
C TYR A 99 5.52 5.51 -6.30
N GLY A 100 6.44 5.15 -7.21
CA GLY A 100 6.63 5.88 -8.47
C GLY A 100 5.37 5.93 -9.32
N LEU A 101 4.62 4.83 -9.41
CA LEU A 101 3.32 4.79 -10.08
C LEU A 101 2.31 5.70 -9.40
N MET A 102 2.21 5.63 -8.06
CA MET A 102 1.28 6.47 -7.30
C MET A 102 1.60 7.96 -7.49
N ILE A 103 2.86 8.34 -7.40
CA ILE A 103 3.31 9.71 -7.64
C ILE A 103 2.99 10.12 -9.08
N ALA A 104 3.32 9.30 -10.06
CA ALA A 104 3.09 9.61 -11.48
C ALA A 104 1.60 9.82 -11.77
N VAL A 105 0.70 8.98 -11.23
CA VAL A 105 -0.74 9.17 -11.43
C VAL A 105 -1.28 10.40 -10.71
N GLN A 106 -0.74 10.77 -9.55
CA GLN A 106 -1.14 12.00 -8.85
C GLN A 106 -0.69 13.28 -9.59
N PHE A 107 0.48 13.25 -10.22
CA PHE A 107 1.03 14.36 -11.01
C PHE A 107 0.59 14.37 -12.47
N ASP A 108 -0.32 13.48 -12.87
CA ASP A 108 -0.81 13.32 -14.26
C ASP A 108 0.32 13.05 -15.28
N ARG A 109 1.31 12.24 -14.88
CA ARG A 109 2.47 11.85 -15.69
C ARG A 109 2.32 10.43 -16.21
N LYS A 110 1.41 10.28 -17.19
CA LYS A 110 1.17 8.99 -17.87
C LYS A 110 2.44 8.41 -18.50
N ASP A 111 3.30 9.25 -19.03
CA ASP A 111 4.57 8.88 -19.64
C ASP A 111 5.48 8.12 -18.65
N ILE A 112 5.64 8.63 -17.42
CA ILE A 112 6.40 8.01 -16.35
C ILE A 112 5.70 6.74 -15.85
N PHE A 113 4.38 6.82 -15.63
CA PHE A 113 3.58 5.70 -15.15
C PHE A 113 3.72 4.48 -16.05
N ASP A 114 3.50 4.65 -17.36
CA ASP A 114 3.56 3.56 -18.33
C ASP A 114 4.95 2.93 -18.40
N ARG A 115 6.02 3.72 -18.32
CA ARG A 115 7.40 3.24 -18.31
C ARG A 115 7.70 2.39 -17.09
N ILE A 116 7.31 2.87 -15.89
CA ILE A 116 7.49 2.14 -14.62
C ILE A 116 6.67 0.85 -14.65
N TRP A 117 5.41 0.91 -15.11
CA TRP A 117 4.56 -0.27 -15.17
C TRP A 117 5.11 -1.34 -16.12
N ARG A 118 5.56 -0.98 -17.33
CA ARG A 118 6.14 -1.94 -18.29
C ARG A 118 7.39 -2.62 -17.73
N TRP A 119 8.23 -1.87 -17.03
CA TRP A 119 9.43 -2.44 -16.39
C TRP A 119 9.03 -3.40 -15.25
N SER A 120 8.11 -3.01 -14.38
CA SER A 120 7.60 -3.86 -13.29
C SER A 120 6.98 -5.15 -13.82
N LYS A 121 6.15 -5.04 -14.84
CA LYS A 121 5.50 -6.19 -15.49
C LYS A 121 6.50 -7.17 -16.09
N LYS A 122 7.54 -6.64 -16.76
CA LYS A 122 8.54 -7.44 -17.47
C LYS A 122 9.53 -8.14 -16.53
N TYR A 123 10.03 -7.44 -15.54
CA TYR A 123 11.17 -7.91 -14.76
C TYR A 123 10.80 -8.34 -13.33
N MET A 124 9.74 -7.78 -12.74
CA MET A 124 9.37 -8.09 -11.37
C MET A 124 8.22 -9.10 -11.29
N GLN A 125 7.18 -9.02 -12.13
CA GLN A 125 6.06 -9.93 -12.03
C GLN A 125 6.45 -11.35 -12.46
N ASN A 126 6.20 -12.34 -11.58
CA ASN A 126 6.37 -13.73 -11.91
C ASN A 126 5.28 -14.17 -12.88
N GLN A 127 5.66 -14.70 -14.05
CA GLN A 127 4.75 -15.14 -15.10
C GLN A 127 4.35 -16.61 -14.95
N GLU A 128 5.05 -17.34 -14.10
CA GLU A 128 4.83 -18.78 -13.86
C GLU A 128 5.35 -19.21 -12.49
N GLY A 129 5.04 -20.45 -12.10
CA GLY A 129 5.55 -21.08 -10.89
C GLY A 129 4.79 -20.70 -9.62
N ALA A 130 5.37 -21.02 -8.47
CA ALA A 130 4.70 -20.88 -7.18
C ALA A 130 4.29 -19.44 -6.83
N TYR A 131 5.03 -18.47 -7.35
CA TYR A 131 4.76 -17.05 -7.15
C TYR A 131 4.08 -16.37 -8.35
N GLU A 132 3.52 -17.13 -9.29
CA GLU A 132 2.83 -16.57 -10.45
C GLU A 132 1.87 -15.44 -10.05
N GLY A 133 1.95 -14.30 -10.75
CA GLY A 133 1.16 -13.09 -10.52
C GLY A 133 1.68 -12.17 -9.42
N TYR A 134 2.47 -12.68 -8.46
CA TYR A 134 3.14 -11.84 -7.47
C TYR A 134 4.42 -11.22 -8.04
N PHE A 135 4.86 -10.11 -7.43
CA PHE A 135 6.07 -9.40 -7.84
C PHE A 135 7.28 -9.83 -6.99
N ARG A 136 8.43 -9.95 -7.61
CA ARG A 136 9.72 -10.08 -6.94
C ARG A 136 10.01 -8.76 -6.25
N TRP A 137 10.14 -8.77 -4.94
CA TRP A 137 10.27 -7.52 -4.18
C TRP A 137 11.53 -6.71 -4.53
N SER A 138 12.58 -7.36 -5.05
CA SER A 138 13.82 -6.69 -5.45
C SER A 138 14.44 -7.33 -6.69
N CYS A 139 14.89 -6.46 -7.59
CA CYS A 139 15.68 -6.79 -8.79
C CYS A 139 16.90 -5.85 -8.86
N LYS A 140 17.90 -6.25 -9.61
CA LYS A 140 18.96 -5.33 -10.05
C LYS A 140 18.41 -4.38 -11.12
N THR A 141 19.14 -3.30 -11.42
CA THR A 141 18.77 -2.31 -12.44
C THR A 141 18.75 -2.89 -13.87
N ASP A 142 19.40 -4.04 -14.10
CA ASP A 142 19.35 -4.79 -15.36
C ASP A 142 18.15 -5.76 -15.45
N GLY A 143 17.31 -5.82 -14.41
CA GLY A 143 16.17 -6.73 -14.31
C GLY A 143 16.49 -8.10 -13.73
N THR A 144 17.75 -8.40 -13.43
CA THR A 144 18.12 -9.66 -12.75
C THR A 144 17.48 -9.71 -11.36
N SER A 145 16.80 -10.79 -11.06
CA SER A 145 16.10 -10.94 -9.77
C SER A 145 17.06 -11.11 -8.60
N ASN A 146 16.83 -10.36 -7.53
CA ASN A 146 17.45 -10.57 -6.21
C ASN A 146 16.58 -11.48 -5.31
N ALA A 147 15.27 -11.57 -5.58
CA ALA A 147 14.31 -12.33 -4.78
C ALA A 147 13.24 -12.96 -5.67
N MET A 148 12.61 -14.03 -5.20
CA MET A 148 11.55 -14.72 -5.97
C MET A 148 10.15 -14.28 -5.53
N GLY A 149 9.96 -14.02 -4.25
CA GLY A 149 8.65 -13.70 -3.67
C GLY A 149 8.40 -12.21 -3.50
N PRO A 150 7.16 -11.84 -3.16
CA PRO A 150 6.75 -10.46 -2.91
C PRO A 150 7.12 -9.97 -1.51
N ALA A 151 7.17 -8.64 -1.36
CA ALA A 151 6.91 -7.92 -0.14
C ALA A 151 5.56 -7.24 -0.31
N SER A 152 4.62 -7.47 0.62
CA SER A 152 3.19 -7.21 0.37
C SER A 152 2.83 -5.75 0.12
N ASP A 153 3.64 -4.79 0.60
CA ASP A 153 3.42 -3.35 0.42
C ASP A 153 3.42 -2.90 -1.04
N GLY A 154 4.26 -3.52 -1.88
CA GLY A 154 4.33 -3.21 -3.30
C GLY A 154 3.01 -3.47 -4.03
N GLU A 155 2.39 -4.62 -3.79
CA GLU A 155 1.13 -5.01 -4.41
C GLU A 155 -0.01 -4.05 -4.05
N LEU A 156 -0.03 -3.53 -2.79
CA LEU A 156 -1.04 -2.58 -2.34
C LEU A 156 -1.04 -1.30 -3.19
N TYR A 157 0.12 -0.71 -3.38
CA TYR A 157 0.29 0.50 -4.17
C TYR A 157 0.13 0.25 -5.66
N PHE A 158 0.57 -0.90 -6.20
CA PHE A 158 0.33 -1.27 -7.60
C PHE A 158 -1.16 -1.29 -7.93
N ILE A 159 -1.96 -2.01 -7.14
CA ILE A 159 -3.41 -2.11 -7.35
C ILE A 159 -4.05 -0.73 -7.35
N THR A 160 -3.81 0.07 -6.29
CA THR A 160 -4.46 1.36 -6.13
C THR A 160 -4.04 2.35 -7.21
N SER A 161 -2.76 2.37 -7.58
CA SER A 161 -2.25 3.23 -8.65
C SER A 161 -2.82 2.87 -10.01
N LEU A 162 -2.98 1.58 -10.31
CA LEU A 162 -3.59 1.10 -11.55
C LEU A 162 -5.08 1.45 -11.62
N LEU A 163 -5.83 1.35 -10.52
CA LEU A 163 -7.23 1.80 -10.46
C LEU A 163 -7.33 3.30 -10.75
N PHE A 164 -6.44 4.10 -10.18
CA PHE A 164 -6.38 5.53 -10.44
C PHE A 164 -5.99 5.85 -11.88
N ALA A 165 -5.05 5.10 -12.46
CA ALA A 165 -4.67 5.24 -13.86
C ALA A 165 -5.83 4.91 -14.81
N SER A 166 -6.60 3.86 -14.49
CA SER A 166 -7.83 3.50 -15.21
C SER A 166 -8.83 4.66 -15.23
N ASN A 167 -9.06 5.28 -14.07
CA ASN A 167 -10.02 6.37 -13.95
C ASN A 167 -9.52 7.67 -14.61
N ARG A 168 -8.22 7.93 -14.57
CA ARG A 168 -7.64 9.17 -15.12
C ARG A 168 -7.45 9.11 -16.62
N TRP A 169 -6.99 7.99 -17.16
CA TRP A 169 -6.52 7.87 -18.55
C TRP A 169 -7.31 6.87 -19.39
N GLY A 170 -8.23 6.11 -18.78
CA GLY A 170 -8.98 5.04 -19.46
C GLY A 170 -8.15 3.78 -19.67
N ASN A 171 -8.72 2.80 -20.38
CA ASN A 171 -8.14 1.46 -20.52
C ASN A 171 -7.73 1.10 -21.95
N ASP A 172 -7.98 1.99 -22.93
CA ASP A 172 -7.75 1.76 -24.35
C ASP A 172 -6.47 2.48 -24.87
N THR A 173 -5.52 2.75 -23.96
CA THR A 173 -4.34 3.58 -24.24
C THR A 173 -3.04 2.78 -24.35
N GLY A 174 -3.14 1.47 -24.69
CA GLY A 174 -2.02 0.55 -24.82
C GLY A 174 -1.75 -0.29 -23.56
N ILE A 175 -2.26 0.12 -22.40
CA ILE A 175 -2.31 -0.65 -21.16
C ILE A 175 -3.75 -0.63 -20.65
N ASN A 176 -4.30 -1.81 -20.39
CA ASN A 176 -5.59 -1.94 -19.70
C ASN A 176 -5.34 -1.95 -18.19
N TYR A 177 -5.27 -0.75 -17.59
CA TYR A 177 -4.94 -0.58 -16.17
C TYR A 177 -5.93 -1.28 -15.24
N LEU A 178 -7.24 -1.26 -15.58
CA LEU A 178 -8.25 -1.95 -14.79
C LEU A 178 -8.03 -3.46 -14.79
N ALA A 179 -7.77 -4.07 -15.93
CA ALA A 179 -7.50 -5.49 -16.03
C ALA A 179 -6.23 -5.89 -15.25
N GLU A 180 -5.19 -5.06 -15.29
CA GLU A 180 -3.96 -5.28 -14.51
C GLU A 180 -4.22 -5.17 -13.00
N ALA A 181 -4.98 -4.18 -12.56
CA ALA A 181 -5.39 -4.04 -11.15
C ALA A 181 -6.20 -5.27 -10.68
N GLN A 182 -7.20 -5.70 -11.46
CA GLN A 182 -8.03 -6.85 -11.16
C GLN A 182 -7.23 -8.16 -11.10
N HIS A 183 -6.23 -8.30 -11.98
CA HIS A 183 -5.33 -9.45 -11.93
C HIS A 183 -4.56 -9.52 -10.62
N ILE A 184 -3.98 -8.41 -10.16
CA ILE A 184 -3.25 -8.38 -8.88
C ILE A 184 -4.21 -8.59 -7.70
N LEU A 185 -5.39 -7.94 -7.69
CA LEU A 185 -6.42 -8.17 -6.67
C LEU A 185 -6.77 -9.66 -6.54
N LYS A 186 -6.90 -10.36 -7.66
CA LYS A 186 -7.15 -11.80 -7.66
C LYS A 186 -5.97 -12.58 -7.05
N CYS A 187 -4.74 -12.16 -7.31
CA CYS A 187 -3.56 -12.78 -6.72
C CYS A 187 -3.44 -12.57 -5.21
N MET A 188 -4.06 -11.51 -4.65
CA MET A 188 -4.11 -11.29 -3.19
C MET A 188 -4.92 -12.34 -2.45
N GLU A 189 -5.86 -12.99 -3.14
CA GLU A 189 -6.75 -13.99 -2.54
C GLU A 189 -6.02 -15.30 -2.20
N PRO A 190 -6.52 -16.06 -1.19
CA PRO A 190 -5.97 -17.35 -0.84
C PRO A 190 -6.03 -18.36 -2.01
N ARG A 191 -4.90 -18.96 -2.32
CA ARG A 191 -4.80 -20.00 -3.35
C ARG A 191 -3.84 -21.11 -2.95
N GLU A 192 -4.07 -22.31 -3.45
CA GLU A 192 -3.09 -23.38 -3.37
C GLU A 192 -2.03 -23.19 -4.44
N THR A 193 -0.77 -23.36 -4.05
CA THR A 193 0.37 -23.30 -4.94
C THR A 193 1.37 -24.39 -4.60
N THR A 194 2.05 -24.91 -5.62
CA THR A 194 3.04 -25.98 -5.45
C THR A 194 4.45 -25.44 -5.70
N PHE A 195 5.28 -25.52 -4.67
CA PHE A 195 6.71 -25.33 -4.81
C PHE A 195 7.32 -26.62 -5.32
N PRO A 196 8.09 -26.60 -6.42
CA PRO A 196 8.77 -27.79 -6.89
C PRO A 196 9.85 -28.24 -5.90
N ALA A 197 10.29 -29.49 -6.02
CA ALA A 197 11.43 -29.97 -5.23
C ALA A 197 12.67 -29.14 -5.54
N PHE A 198 13.38 -28.72 -4.48
CA PHE A 198 14.59 -27.92 -4.61
C PHE A 198 15.65 -28.38 -3.60
N ARG A 199 16.83 -28.75 -4.07
CA ARG A 199 17.90 -29.35 -3.25
C ARG A 199 17.36 -30.54 -2.43
N ASN A 200 17.44 -30.48 -1.11
CA ASN A 200 16.97 -31.52 -0.19
C ASN A 200 15.51 -31.33 0.27
N PHE A 201 14.81 -30.32 -0.27
CA PHE A 201 13.40 -30.10 0.04
C PHE A 201 12.51 -30.74 -1.01
N PRO A 202 11.56 -31.63 -0.61
CA PRO A 202 10.60 -32.20 -1.55
C PRO A 202 9.63 -31.13 -2.06
N ALA A 203 8.97 -31.44 -3.17
CA ALA A 203 7.85 -30.63 -3.65
C ALA A 203 6.79 -30.53 -2.53
N ARG A 204 6.21 -29.34 -2.39
CA ARG A 204 5.18 -29.08 -1.36
C ARG A 204 4.09 -28.19 -1.91
N THR A 205 2.85 -28.54 -1.64
CA THR A 205 1.70 -27.69 -1.89
C THR A 205 1.37 -26.93 -0.59
N VAL A 206 1.21 -25.63 -0.69
CA VAL A 206 0.87 -24.73 0.41
C VAL A 206 -0.26 -23.80 -0.01
N ARG A 207 -1.07 -23.39 0.94
CA ARG A 207 -2.05 -22.34 0.74
C ARG A 207 -1.38 -21.00 1.01
N MET A 208 -1.37 -20.12 0.03
CA MET A 208 -0.75 -18.80 0.09
C MET A 208 -1.78 -17.68 -0.08
N SER A 209 -1.58 -16.60 0.61
CA SER A 209 -2.34 -15.35 0.49
C SER A 209 -1.47 -14.19 0.94
N LEU A 210 -1.73 -12.99 0.43
CA LEU A 210 -1.21 -11.76 1.02
C LEU A 210 -2.15 -11.18 2.08
N ILE A 211 -3.36 -11.73 2.22
CA ILE A 211 -4.25 -11.44 3.34
C ILE A 211 -4.41 -12.70 4.18
N ASP A 212 -4.13 -12.62 5.47
CA ASP A 212 -4.40 -13.73 6.40
C ASP A 212 -5.89 -14.01 6.47
N GLU A 213 -6.29 -15.25 6.20
CA GLU A 213 -7.70 -15.63 6.07
C GLU A 213 -8.49 -15.47 7.37
N LYS A 214 -7.82 -15.64 8.51
CA LYS A 214 -8.46 -15.61 9.82
C LYS A 214 -8.61 -14.18 10.34
N THR A 215 -7.56 -13.38 10.22
CA THR A 215 -7.51 -12.03 10.80
C THR A 215 -7.92 -10.94 9.83
N LYS A 216 -7.96 -11.23 8.51
CA LYS A 216 -8.16 -10.26 7.43
C LYS A 216 -7.08 -9.17 7.34
N LEU A 217 -5.93 -9.44 7.93
CA LEU A 217 -4.78 -8.54 7.93
C LEU A 217 -3.81 -8.87 6.80
N ILE A 218 -3.13 -7.86 6.29
CA ILE A 218 -2.03 -8.04 5.33
C ILE A 218 -0.90 -8.82 5.99
N THR A 219 -0.33 -9.78 5.28
CA THR A 219 0.84 -10.54 5.73
C THR A 219 2.12 -9.78 5.39
N PHE A 220 3.19 -9.97 6.14
CA PHE A 220 4.50 -9.41 5.77
C PHE A 220 4.97 -9.93 4.41
N VAL A 221 4.94 -11.26 4.24
CA VAL A 221 5.11 -11.97 2.97
C VAL A 221 4.12 -13.14 2.94
N PRO A 222 3.80 -13.73 1.79
CA PRO A 222 2.84 -14.83 1.72
C PRO A 222 3.16 -15.97 2.68
N GLY A 223 2.21 -16.29 3.56
CA GLY A 223 2.35 -17.38 4.54
C GLY A 223 3.17 -17.04 5.78
N SER A 224 3.55 -15.78 5.99
CA SER A 224 4.15 -15.35 7.26
C SER A 224 3.11 -15.38 8.39
N ASN A 225 3.60 -15.55 9.62
CA ASN A 225 2.78 -15.53 10.84
C ASN A 225 2.79 -14.16 11.54
N HIS A 226 3.26 -13.14 10.84
CA HIS A 226 3.39 -11.78 11.32
C HIS A 226 3.13 -10.78 10.19
N THR A 227 3.00 -9.52 10.56
CA THR A 227 2.74 -8.40 9.68
C THR A 227 3.67 -7.23 10.00
N ASP A 228 3.63 -6.21 9.18
CA ASP A 228 4.27 -4.92 9.39
C ASP A 228 3.16 -3.86 9.58
N PRO A 229 3.16 -3.08 10.69
CA PRO A 229 2.16 -2.03 10.89
C PRO A 229 2.06 -1.03 9.73
N SER A 230 3.17 -0.76 9.05
CA SER A 230 3.22 0.16 7.92
C SER A 230 2.56 -0.37 6.63
N TYR A 231 2.29 -1.68 6.56
CA TYR A 231 1.60 -2.29 5.42
C TYR A 231 0.08 -2.15 5.48
N HIS A 232 -0.47 -1.67 6.62
CA HIS A 232 -1.91 -1.52 6.80
C HIS A 232 -2.41 -0.20 6.21
N LEU A 233 -3.14 -0.30 5.10
CA LEU A 233 -3.69 0.82 4.34
C LEU A 233 -5.22 0.67 4.17
N PRO A 234 -5.99 0.85 5.26
CA PRO A 234 -7.45 0.62 5.22
C PRO A 234 -8.16 1.45 4.15
N ALA A 235 -7.69 2.67 3.87
CA ALA A 235 -8.25 3.49 2.80
C ALA A 235 -8.12 2.85 1.42
N PHE A 236 -7.04 2.10 1.14
CA PHE A 236 -6.87 1.38 -0.12
C PHE A 236 -7.89 0.25 -0.26
N TYR A 237 -8.13 -0.50 0.83
CA TYR A 237 -9.13 -1.57 0.82
C TYR A 237 -10.54 -1.05 0.56
N GLU A 238 -10.88 0.15 1.05
CA GLU A 238 -12.16 0.80 0.74
C GLU A 238 -12.23 1.27 -0.73
N VAL A 239 -11.12 1.70 -1.33
CA VAL A 239 -11.05 1.93 -2.78
C VAL A 239 -11.28 0.62 -3.52
N TRP A 240 -10.57 -0.46 -3.16
CA TRP A 240 -10.70 -1.76 -3.82
C TRP A 240 -12.11 -2.35 -3.72
N ALA A 241 -12.80 -2.15 -2.59
CA ALA A 241 -14.18 -2.60 -2.41
C ALA A 241 -15.13 -2.08 -3.49
N ARG A 242 -14.86 -0.91 -4.07
CA ARG A 242 -15.66 -0.31 -5.15
C ARG A 242 -15.42 -0.96 -6.52
N TYR A 243 -14.25 -1.56 -6.72
CA TYR A 243 -13.84 -2.22 -7.96
C TYR A 243 -13.80 -3.74 -7.85
N ALA A 244 -14.08 -4.28 -6.67
CA ALA A 244 -14.03 -5.71 -6.40
C ALA A 244 -15.04 -6.48 -7.25
N GLN A 245 -14.60 -7.61 -7.81
CA GLN A 245 -15.39 -8.54 -8.56
C GLN A 245 -15.87 -9.72 -7.68
N ASP A 246 -16.71 -10.58 -8.24
CA ASP A 246 -17.14 -11.83 -7.60
C ASP A 246 -17.72 -11.68 -6.18
N GLY A 247 -18.40 -10.56 -5.90
CA GLY A 247 -19.01 -10.35 -4.60
C GLY A 247 -18.01 -10.01 -3.47
N LYS A 248 -16.83 -9.51 -3.75
CA LYS A 248 -15.77 -9.27 -2.78
C LYS A 248 -15.77 -7.89 -2.12
N SER A 249 -16.73 -7.03 -2.43
CA SER A 249 -16.81 -5.68 -1.80
C SER A 249 -16.82 -5.74 -0.28
N ASP A 250 -17.67 -6.58 0.31
CA ASP A 250 -17.75 -6.74 1.76
C ASP A 250 -16.46 -7.30 2.36
N TYR A 251 -15.81 -8.21 1.65
CA TYR A 251 -14.51 -8.76 2.07
C TYR A 251 -13.45 -7.66 2.24
N TRP A 252 -13.32 -6.74 1.28
CA TRP A 252 -12.36 -5.64 1.37
C TRP A 252 -12.75 -4.61 2.43
N MET A 253 -14.05 -4.40 2.64
CA MET A 253 -14.52 -3.57 3.75
C MET A 253 -14.21 -4.18 5.12
N GLU A 254 -14.30 -5.52 5.25
CA GLU A 254 -13.86 -6.25 6.46
C GLU A 254 -12.34 -6.11 6.67
N CYS A 255 -11.54 -6.21 5.61
CA CYS A 255 -10.09 -5.97 5.69
C CYS A 255 -9.78 -4.55 6.16
N ALA A 256 -10.49 -3.54 5.65
CA ALA A 256 -10.31 -2.15 6.08
C ALA A 256 -10.61 -1.96 7.58
N LYS A 257 -11.71 -2.57 8.04
CA LYS A 257 -12.08 -2.55 9.47
C LYS A 257 -11.02 -3.24 10.33
N ALA A 258 -10.62 -4.46 9.95
CA ALA A 258 -9.60 -5.23 10.66
C ALA A 258 -8.26 -4.49 10.74
N ALA A 259 -7.85 -3.83 9.66
CA ALA A 259 -6.63 -3.03 9.63
C ALA A 259 -6.66 -1.85 10.61
N ARG A 260 -7.79 -1.11 10.72
CA ARG A 260 -7.94 -0.04 11.72
C ARG A 260 -7.87 -0.59 13.14
N GLU A 261 -8.62 -1.66 13.43
CA GLU A 261 -8.60 -2.31 14.76
C GLU A 261 -7.22 -2.85 15.13
N TYR A 262 -6.45 -3.31 14.13
CA TYR A 262 -5.07 -3.75 14.33
C TYR A 262 -4.15 -2.57 14.65
N LEU A 263 -4.23 -1.46 13.93
CA LEU A 263 -3.42 -0.27 14.18
C LEU A 263 -3.60 0.24 15.61
N HIS A 264 -4.83 0.17 16.17
CA HIS A 264 -5.07 0.52 17.58
C HIS A 264 -4.24 -0.30 18.57
N LYS A 265 -3.93 -1.55 18.22
CA LYS A 265 -3.19 -2.51 19.08
C LYS A 265 -1.69 -2.50 18.83
N SER A 266 -1.25 -1.98 17.67
CA SER A 266 0.16 -2.03 17.24
C SER A 266 1.03 -0.91 17.82
N ILE A 267 0.43 0.14 18.37
CA ILE A 267 1.12 1.30 18.91
C ILE A 267 1.53 1.09 20.38
N HIS A 268 2.70 1.58 20.74
CA HIS A 268 3.07 1.66 22.15
C HIS A 268 2.20 2.68 22.90
N PRO A 269 1.63 2.34 24.07
CA PRO A 269 0.60 3.16 24.72
C PRO A 269 1.09 4.54 25.15
N GLU A 270 2.36 4.70 25.51
CA GLU A 270 2.92 5.96 25.98
C GLU A 270 3.48 6.81 24.83
N THR A 271 4.26 6.21 23.94
CA THR A 271 5.00 6.94 22.89
C THR A 271 4.22 7.09 21.57
N GLY A 272 3.33 6.15 21.28
CA GLY A 272 2.69 6.03 19.95
C GLY A 272 3.59 5.38 18.90
N LEU A 273 4.82 5.02 19.24
CA LEU A 273 5.73 4.33 18.32
C LEU A 273 5.22 2.94 17.96
N THR A 274 5.44 2.53 16.73
CA THR A 274 5.17 1.18 16.23
C THR A 274 6.48 0.48 15.89
N PRO A 275 6.61 -0.83 16.10
CA PRO A 275 7.77 -1.56 15.61
C PRO A 275 7.66 -1.82 14.11
N ASP A 276 8.77 -2.27 13.48
CA ASP A 276 8.76 -2.75 12.10
C ASP A 276 7.88 -4.01 11.94
N TYR A 277 7.84 -4.87 12.94
CA TYR A 277 7.16 -6.17 12.85
C TYR A 277 6.33 -6.46 14.09
N ASN A 278 5.09 -6.89 13.87
CA ASN A 278 4.18 -7.32 14.92
C ASN A 278 3.54 -8.67 14.60
N ASN A 279 3.10 -9.37 15.64
CA ASN A 279 2.12 -10.44 15.52
C ASN A 279 0.76 -9.84 15.10
N TYR A 280 -0.14 -10.67 14.57
CA TYR A 280 -1.48 -10.22 14.16
C TYR A 280 -2.38 -9.70 15.29
N ASP A 281 -2.03 -9.95 16.54
CA ASP A 281 -2.72 -9.41 17.73
C ASP A 281 -2.16 -8.06 18.20
N GLY A 282 -1.16 -7.51 17.50
CA GLY A 282 -0.49 -6.24 17.83
C GLY A 282 0.67 -6.38 18.81
N THR A 283 0.96 -7.59 19.32
CA THR A 283 2.12 -7.82 20.19
C THR A 283 3.43 -7.83 19.41
N LEU A 284 4.52 -7.53 20.08
CA LEU A 284 5.85 -7.48 19.47
C LEU A 284 6.26 -8.84 18.89
N GLN A 285 6.79 -8.82 17.66
CA GLN A 285 7.33 -10.00 17.02
C GLN A 285 8.82 -10.17 17.40
N ASN A 286 9.08 -11.08 18.32
CA ASN A 286 10.42 -11.41 18.77
C ASN A 286 10.92 -12.71 18.14
N SER A 287 11.73 -12.60 17.10
CA SER A 287 12.46 -13.73 16.54
C SER A 287 13.96 -13.41 16.47
N ARG A 288 14.79 -14.44 16.25
CA ARG A 288 16.24 -14.23 16.09
C ARG A 288 16.59 -13.36 14.86
N GLN A 289 15.69 -13.25 13.92
CA GLN A 289 15.88 -12.52 12.65
C GLN A 289 15.24 -11.12 12.68
N LEU A 290 14.23 -10.93 13.53
CA LEU A 290 13.47 -9.69 13.64
C LEU A 290 13.71 -9.06 15.01
N ILE A 291 13.95 -7.75 15.02
CA ILE A 291 14.05 -6.96 16.25
C ILE A 291 12.67 -6.34 16.46
N GLY A 292 11.87 -6.97 17.33
CA GLY A 292 10.46 -6.70 17.47
C GLY A 292 10.10 -5.42 18.21
N ASP A 293 11.07 -4.70 18.76
CA ASP A 293 10.86 -3.45 19.52
C ASP A 293 11.43 -2.20 18.85
N ALA A 294 11.89 -2.32 17.60
CA ALA A 294 12.51 -1.21 16.89
C ALA A 294 11.51 -0.40 16.07
N PHE A 295 11.42 0.91 16.37
CA PHE A 295 10.82 1.93 15.50
C PHE A 295 11.90 2.47 14.57
N ARG A 296 11.77 2.23 13.26
CA ARG A 296 12.74 2.66 12.23
C ARG A 296 12.14 2.51 10.83
N TYR A 297 12.74 3.13 9.83
CA TYR A 297 12.40 2.97 8.40
C TYR A 297 10.90 2.72 8.10
N ASP A 298 10.47 1.46 7.99
CA ASP A 298 9.11 1.11 7.62
C ASP A 298 8.09 1.69 8.60
N SER A 299 8.41 1.68 9.90
CA SER A 299 7.56 2.27 10.93
C SER A 299 7.30 3.76 10.75
N TRP A 300 8.20 4.51 10.07
CA TRP A 300 7.98 5.95 9.82
C TRP A 300 6.76 6.20 8.93
N ARG A 301 6.34 5.23 8.12
CA ARG A 301 5.16 5.36 7.26
C ARG A 301 3.84 5.37 8.02
N VAL A 302 3.81 4.79 9.23
CA VAL A 302 2.55 4.60 9.98
C VAL A 302 1.80 5.92 10.23
N PRO A 303 2.40 7.01 10.72
CA PRO A 303 1.69 8.28 10.85
C PRO A 303 1.09 8.75 9.53
N MET A 304 1.85 8.71 8.46
CA MET A 304 1.37 9.15 7.14
C MET A 304 0.26 8.24 6.57
N ASN A 305 0.31 6.93 6.85
CA ASN A 305 -0.76 5.99 6.47
C ASN A 305 -2.07 6.26 7.23
N ILE A 306 -1.97 6.68 8.50
CA ILE A 306 -3.13 7.10 9.31
C ILE A 306 -3.72 8.40 8.78
N VAL A 307 -2.88 9.36 8.40
CA VAL A 307 -3.30 10.59 7.69
C VAL A 307 -4.01 10.26 6.38
N LEU A 308 -3.48 9.29 5.62
CA LEU A 308 -4.10 8.82 4.38
C LEU A 308 -5.50 8.26 4.65
N ASP A 309 -5.63 7.39 5.65
CA ASP A 309 -6.93 6.82 6.02
C ASP A 309 -7.92 7.90 6.46
N TYR A 310 -7.51 8.83 7.33
CA TYR A 310 -8.34 9.96 7.73
C TYR A 310 -8.86 10.75 6.53
N THR A 311 -7.97 11.03 5.57
CA THR A 311 -8.31 11.84 4.39
C THR A 311 -9.25 11.12 3.45
N TRP A 312 -8.97 9.85 3.11
CA TRP A 312 -9.66 9.11 2.07
C TRP A 312 -10.89 8.35 2.56
N SER A 313 -10.98 8.02 3.86
CA SER A 313 -12.18 7.40 4.44
C SER A 313 -13.22 8.41 4.91
N GLY A 314 -12.92 9.72 4.89
CA GLY A 314 -13.78 10.76 5.46
C GLY A 314 -13.72 10.82 6.98
N GLY A 315 -12.66 10.28 7.58
CA GLY A 315 -12.45 10.30 9.03
C GLY A 315 -13.28 9.26 9.78
N LYS A 316 -13.41 8.05 9.23
CA LYS A 316 -14.18 6.96 9.87
C LYS A 316 -13.69 6.58 11.26
N ASP A 317 -12.42 6.85 11.56
CA ASP A 317 -11.75 6.55 12.85
C ASP A 317 -11.12 7.82 13.45
N GLU A 318 -11.74 8.97 13.21
CA GLU A 318 -11.19 10.31 13.48
C GLU A 318 -10.71 10.49 14.91
N GLU A 319 -11.48 10.02 15.91
CA GLU A 319 -11.15 10.21 17.31
C GLU A 319 -9.81 9.54 17.67
N TRP A 320 -9.65 8.27 17.26
CA TRP A 320 -8.42 7.53 17.47
C TRP A 320 -7.26 8.08 16.65
N GLN A 321 -7.50 8.38 15.36
CA GLN A 321 -6.48 8.95 14.46
C GLN A 321 -5.93 10.25 15.03
N ARG A 322 -6.80 11.13 15.53
CA ARG A 322 -6.39 12.39 16.16
C ARG A 322 -5.61 12.19 17.45
N MET A 323 -6.06 11.26 18.29
CA MET A 323 -5.34 10.87 19.51
C MET A 323 -3.93 10.35 19.18
N TYR A 324 -3.83 9.50 18.17
CA TYR A 324 -2.55 8.94 17.73
C TYR A 324 -1.60 10.03 17.20
N GLU A 325 -2.06 10.89 16.29
CA GLU A 325 -1.22 11.91 15.68
C GLU A 325 -0.78 12.99 16.70
N ASN A 326 -1.61 13.27 17.68
CA ASN A 326 -1.19 14.11 18.81
C ASN A 326 -0.10 13.43 19.64
N LYS A 327 -0.25 12.13 19.93
CA LYS A 327 0.68 11.36 20.75
C LYS A 327 2.05 11.26 20.08
N ILE A 328 2.10 10.88 18.82
CA ILE A 328 3.36 10.72 18.09
C ILE A 328 4.10 12.07 17.95
N GLN A 329 3.40 13.16 17.64
CA GLN A 329 4.00 14.49 17.57
C GLN A 329 4.50 14.96 18.93
N ASN A 330 3.75 14.71 20.03
CA ASN A 330 4.21 15.03 21.39
C ASN A 330 5.48 14.27 21.76
N PHE A 331 5.55 12.99 21.43
CA PHE A 331 6.76 12.21 21.67
C PHE A 331 7.97 12.84 20.96
N PHE A 332 7.89 13.05 19.65
CA PHE A 332 9.01 13.59 18.89
C PHE A 332 9.34 15.06 19.26
N TYR A 333 8.35 15.84 19.59
CA TYR A 333 8.58 17.19 20.09
C TYR A 333 9.37 17.18 21.42
N SER A 334 9.05 16.26 22.31
CA SER A 334 9.78 16.08 23.58
C SER A 334 11.24 15.64 23.40
N GLN A 335 11.56 14.98 22.27
CA GLN A 335 12.93 14.63 21.91
C GLN A 335 13.71 15.81 21.28
N GLY A 336 13.03 16.96 21.07
CA GLY A 336 13.57 18.15 20.41
C GLY A 336 13.30 18.16 18.91
N ILE A 337 12.47 19.12 18.47
CA ILE A 337 11.93 19.18 17.10
C ILE A 337 13.01 19.26 16.00
N ASP A 338 14.21 19.74 16.32
CA ASP A 338 15.33 19.85 15.39
C ASP A 338 16.43 18.80 15.66
N THR A 339 16.24 17.90 16.63
CA THR A 339 17.28 17.00 17.11
C THR A 339 16.84 15.55 17.31
N PHE A 340 15.55 15.24 17.27
CA PHE A 340 15.08 13.87 17.37
C PHE A 340 15.73 13.00 16.28
N VAL A 341 15.87 11.74 16.56
CA VAL A 341 16.54 10.80 15.66
C VAL A 341 15.54 9.85 14.99
N ASP A 342 16.02 9.06 14.09
CA ASP A 342 15.26 8.23 13.18
C ASP A 342 15.09 6.78 13.62
N GLN A 343 15.66 6.40 14.78
CA GLN A 343 15.43 5.09 15.40
C GLN A 343 15.25 5.23 16.91
N TYR A 344 14.27 4.51 17.42
CA TYR A 344 13.98 4.34 18.85
C TYR A 344 13.55 2.90 19.12
N ASN A 345 13.70 2.43 20.34
CA ASN A 345 12.86 1.34 20.82
C ASN A 345 11.43 1.86 20.99
N VAL A 346 10.41 1.03 20.90
CA VAL A 346 9.01 1.50 20.96
C VAL A 346 8.66 2.17 22.31
N ASP A 347 9.39 1.89 23.37
CA ASP A 347 9.26 2.56 24.66
C ASP A 347 9.86 3.99 24.69
N GLY A 348 10.47 4.43 23.59
CA GLY A 348 11.08 5.74 23.44
C GLY A 348 12.54 5.82 23.86
N THR A 349 13.15 4.74 24.30
CA THR A 349 14.59 4.69 24.59
C THR A 349 15.43 4.63 23.32
N THR A 350 16.67 5.11 23.40
CA THR A 350 17.62 4.99 22.28
C THR A 350 18.06 3.53 22.12
N PRO A 351 18.04 2.95 20.91
CA PRO A 351 18.45 1.58 20.70
C PRO A 351 19.96 1.38 20.97
N GLU A 352 20.30 0.29 21.65
CA GLU A 352 21.72 -0.09 21.86
C GLU A 352 22.43 -0.41 20.53
N ARG A 353 21.66 -0.91 19.55
CA ARG A 353 22.15 -1.27 18.23
C ARG A 353 21.42 -0.50 17.16
N ILE A 354 22.17 0.28 16.36
CA ILE A 354 21.62 0.92 15.17
C ILE A 354 21.39 -0.14 14.09
N LEU A 355 20.21 -0.13 13.50
CA LEU A 355 19.80 -1.08 12.49
C LEU A 355 19.69 -0.36 11.14
N GLY A 356 20.22 -0.98 10.09
CA GLY A 356 20.15 -0.41 8.75
C GLY A 356 21.01 -1.15 7.74
N ALA A 357 20.77 -0.85 6.48
CA ALA A 357 21.50 -1.34 5.32
C ALA A 357 22.24 -0.18 4.63
N GLY A 358 23.02 -0.47 3.59
CA GLY A 358 23.63 0.56 2.77
C GLY A 358 24.60 1.49 3.50
N GLY A 359 25.26 1.00 4.58
CA GLY A 359 26.23 1.79 5.36
C GLY A 359 25.63 2.73 6.39
N TYR A 360 24.34 2.55 6.74
CA TYR A 360 23.69 3.26 7.83
C TYR A 360 24.28 2.82 9.18
N THR A 361 25.05 3.69 9.80
CA THR A 361 25.82 3.38 11.04
C THR A 361 25.64 4.41 12.14
N LYS A 362 24.83 5.44 11.92
CA LYS A 362 24.58 6.52 12.86
C LYS A 362 23.12 6.92 12.87
N LEU A 363 22.60 7.28 14.03
CA LEU A 363 21.30 7.92 14.15
C LEU A 363 21.35 9.33 13.56
N ARG A 364 20.29 9.74 12.87
CA ARG A 364 20.19 11.04 12.19
C ARG A 364 18.82 11.65 12.43
N HIS A 365 18.76 12.94 12.29
CA HIS A 365 17.52 13.69 12.13
C HIS A 365 17.09 13.56 10.65
N SER A 366 16.60 12.35 10.27
CA SER A 366 16.32 12.02 8.87
C SER A 366 15.14 12.80 8.31
N LEU A 367 15.28 13.26 7.07
CA LEU A 367 14.24 14.00 6.36
C LEU A 367 12.97 13.17 6.18
N GLY A 368 13.08 11.85 6.05
CA GLY A 368 11.95 10.95 5.95
C GLY A 368 11.04 11.01 7.17
N ILE A 369 11.60 10.86 8.39
CA ILE A 369 10.79 10.93 9.61
C ILE A 369 10.29 12.35 9.88
N VAL A 370 11.08 13.39 9.62
CA VAL A 370 10.62 14.80 9.67
C VAL A 370 9.39 14.99 8.78
N SER A 371 9.40 14.39 7.61
CA SER A 371 8.34 14.52 6.61
C SER A 371 7.05 13.82 7.06
N THR A 372 7.14 12.59 7.56
CA THR A 372 5.96 11.85 8.00
C THR A 372 5.31 12.49 9.23
N LEU A 373 6.12 13.01 10.16
CA LEU A 373 5.62 13.77 11.32
C LEU A 373 4.98 15.11 10.94
N ALA A 374 5.48 15.74 9.89
CA ALA A 374 4.83 16.94 9.35
C ALA A 374 3.47 16.59 8.73
N ALA A 375 3.35 15.46 8.00
CA ALA A 375 2.06 15.01 7.46
C ALA A 375 1.03 14.77 8.57
N ALA A 376 1.43 14.27 9.74
CA ALA A 376 0.60 14.09 10.92
C ALA A 376 -0.17 15.37 11.31
N SER A 377 0.40 16.56 11.02
CA SER A 377 -0.22 17.86 11.29
C SER A 377 -1.54 18.10 10.56
N LEU A 378 -1.86 17.31 9.54
CA LEU A 378 -3.16 17.37 8.86
C LEU A 378 -4.30 16.93 9.79
N VAL A 379 -4.05 15.97 10.66
CA VAL A 379 -5.03 15.34 11.56
C VAL A 379 -4.86 15.82 13.00
N SER A 380 -3.62 16.01 13.43
CA SER A 380 -3.25 16.46 14.77
C SER A 380 -3.85 17.82 15.13
N THR A 381 -4.16 17.98 16.40
CA THR A 381 -4.54 19.26 17.03
C THR A 381 -3.49 19.75 18.03
N ASN A 382 -2.31 19.11 18.03
CA ASN A 382 -1.18 19.50 18.85
C ASN A 382 -0.85 21.00 18.66
N GLU A 383 -0.54 21.72 19.73
CA GLU A 383 -0.18 23.13 19.65
C GLU A 383 1.08 23.39 18.82
N HIS A 384 2.01 22.41 18.77
CA HIS A 384 3.26 22.48 18.02
C HIS A 384 3.14 21.97 16.56
N ARG A 385 1.94 21.54 16.12
CA ARG A 385 1.77 20.90 14.81
C ARG A 385 2.30 21.75 13.64
N MET A 386 2.17 23.07 13.73
CA MET A 386 2.64 23.97 12.67
C MET A 386 4.16 24.10 12.61
N GLU A 387 4.86 23.85 13.72
CA GLU A 387 6.31 23.80 13.72
C GLU A 387 6.84 22.64 12.87
N PHE A 388 6.20 21.46 12.91
CA PHE A 388 6.53 20.34 12.01
C PHE A 388 6.28 20.71 10.54
N VAL A 389 5.20 21.42 10.24
CA VAL A 389 4.90 21.90 8.88
C VAL A 389 5.98 22.86 8.39
N ASP A 390 6.44 23.77 9.24
CA ASP A 390 7.51 24.71 8.90
C ASP A 390 8.83 23.99 8.61
N ARG A 391 9.16 22.88 9.34
CA ARG A 391 10.38 22.09 9.09
C ARG A 391 10.36 21.46 7.70
N ILE A 392 9.29 20.82 7.31
CA ILE A 392 9.23 20.23 5.96
C ILE A 392 9.18 21.31 4.87
N TRP A 393 8.44 22.40 5.11
CA TRP A 393 8.36 23.48 4.12
C TRP A 393 9.75 24.07 3.83
N ASN A 394 10.54 24.33 4.88
CA ASN A 394 11.86 24.91 4.77
C ASN A 394 12.98 23.87 4.53
N SER A 395 12.65 22.58 4.48
CA SER A 395 13.64 21.51 4.30
C SER A 395 14.31 21.57 2.93
N SER A 396 15.57 21.16 2.92
CA SER A 396 16.34 20.85 1.72
C SER A 396 16.74 19.38 1.75
N HIS A 397 16.66 18.70 0.63
CA HIS A 397 17.10 17.32 0.51
C HIS A 397 18.56 17.31 0.06
N LEU A 398 19.45 17.28 1.01
CA LEU A 398 20.91 17.38 0.85
C LEU A 398 21.60 16.26 1.65
N PRO A 399 22.84 15.91 1.30
CA PRO A 399 23.65 15.01 2.14
C PRO A 399 23.75 15.52 3.58
N TYR A 400 23.68 14.61 4.54
CA TYR A 400 23.93 14.90 5.95
C TYR A 400 25.38 15.31 6.19
N ALA A 401 25.69 15.89 7.33
CA ALA A 401 27.02 16.41 7.67
C ALA A 401 28.15 15.35 7.57
N ASP A 402 27.80 14.07 7.69
CA ASP A 402 28.73 12.95 7.56
C ASP A 402 28.80 12.38 6.12
N GLY A 403 28.17 13.06 5.16
CA GLY A 403 28.16 12.67 3.74
C GLY A 403 27.15 11.57 3.39
N TYR A 404 26.38 11.05 4.36
CA TYR A 404 25.28 10.12 4.07
C TYR A 404 24.17 10.86 3.34
N TYR A 405 23.60 10.23 2.32
CA TYR A 405 22.49 10.77 1.55
C TYR A 405 21.52 9.66 1.17
N ASP A 406 20.28 9.80 1.55
CA ASP A 406 19.21 8.90 1.14
C ASP A 406 18.30 9.58 0.12
N ALA A 407 18.67 9.44 -1.16
CA ALA A 407 17.87 9.99 -2.26
C ALA A 407 16.51 9.28 -2.36
N TYR A 408 16.46 8.00 -2.03
CA TYR A 408 15.31 7.13 -2.26
C TYR A 408 14.26 7.30 -1.15
N TYR A 409 14.54 6.85 0.06
CA TYR A 409 13.52 6.78 1.10
C TYR A 409 13.14 8.15 1.66
N ASP A 410 14.14 8.97 2.03
CA ASP A 410 13.89 10.34 2.47
C ASP A 410 13.20 11.18 1.38
N GLY A 411 13.58 11.01 0.12
CA GLY A 411 12.99 11.73 -1.00
C GLY A 411 11.53 11.34 -1.27
N LEU A 412 11.22 10.04 -1.24
CA LEU A 412 9.85 9.53 -1.42
C LEU A 412 8.95 9.97 -0.27
N MET A 413 9.38 9.80 0.99
CA MET A 413 8.60 10.22 2.16
C MET A 413 8.32 11.73 2.14
N ARG A 414 9.31 12.53 1.76
CA ARG A 414 9.15 13.99 1.62
C ARG A 414 8.09 14.34 0.58
N LEU A 415 8.13 13.74 -0.59
CA LEU A 415 7.18 14.06 -1.65
C LEU A 415 5.74 13.63 -1.27
N PHE A 416 5.56 12.44 -0.68
CA PHE A 416 4.26 12.00 -0.18
C PHE A 416 3.72 12.95 0.90
N ALA A 417 4.53 13.32 1.89
CA ALA A 417 4.13 14.23 2.94
C ALA A 417 3.71 15.61 2.38
N MET A 418 4.43 16.12 1.39
CA MET A 418 4.06 17.38 0.72
C MET A 418 2.77 17.26 -0.10
N MET A 419 2.51 16.13 -0.73
CA MET A 419 1.22 15.88 -1.39
C MET A 419 0.07 15.85 -0.37
N HIS A 420 0.25 15.21 0.80
CA HIS A 420 -0.74 15.22 1.88
C HIS A 420 -1.02 16.65 2.38
N LEU A 421 0.02 17.36 2.78
CA LEU A 421 -0.09 18.71 3.37
C LEU A 421 -0.64 19.75 2.40
N SER A 422 -0.46 19.58 1.11
CA SER A 422 -1.02 20.44 0.08
C SER A 422 -2.46 20.08 -0.32
N GLY A 423 -3.02 18.95 0.19
CA GLY A 423 -4.32 18.41 -0.25
C GLY A 423 -4.33 17.90 -1.69
N ARG A 424 -3.16 17.57 -2.25
CA ARG A 424 -3.00 17.05 -3.62
C ARG A 424 -2.88 15.53 -3.71
N TYR A 425 -2.80 14.84 -2.57
CA TYR A 425 -2.84 13.38 -2.54
C TYR A 425 -4.29 12.91 -2.46
N ARG A 426 -4.87 12.58 -3.61
CA ARG A 426 -6.31 12.41 -3.76
C ARG A 426 -6.69 11.04 -4.30
N VAL A 427 -7.86 10.57 -3.90
CA VAL A 427 -8.52 9.49 -4.63
C VAL A 427 -8.90 10.03 -6.01
N ILE A 428 -8.56 9.28 -7.06
CA ILE A 428 -8.93 9.59 -8.43
C ILE A 428 -10.09 8.66 -8.77
N ASP A 429 -11.27 9.19 -8.62
CA ASP A 429 -12.53 8.51 -8.93
C ASP A 429 -13.00 8.86 -10.35
N ASP A 430 -13.94 8.05 -10.90
CA ASP A 430 -14.69 8.31 -12.13
C ASP A 430 -15.50 9.61 -12.07
#